data_9586844a5dfefc5ee407af6ad92cc63d
#
_entry.id   9586844a5dfefc5ee407af6ad92cc63d
#
_cell.length_a   1.000
_cell.length_b   1.000
_cell.length_c   1.000
_cell.angle_alpha   90.00
_cell.angle_beta   90.00
_cell.angle_gamma   90.00
#
_symmetry.space_group_name_H-M   'P 1'
#
loop_
_entity.id
_entity.type
_entity.pdbx_description
1 polymer ?
#
loop_
_entity_poly.entity_id
_entity_poly.type
_entity_poly.pdbx_seq_one_letter_code
_entity_poly.pdbx_strand_id
1 'polypeptide(L)'
;NHLLSLINDILQMSKLEGGQIELSREIVNLNKLAKDIITIVEQRASDAGVNLKYDKVAGKVMYSYVYGSPLHLRQLFLNIYANSIKYNKVGGMVSTYFKCIGTQDGIVTYEWTVTDTGIGMSEEFLEHIFEPFVQEKTDARSVYQGTGLGMAIVKRLVDKMNGTITVSSKEGEGSTFVIRIPFEIASKVEEMTAGNEKSS
;
A
#
# COMPACT_ATOMS: atom_id res chain seq x y z
N ASN A 1 -7.82 -11.10 16.65
CA ASN A 1 -9.27 -11.30 16.51
C ASN A 1 -9.66 -11.30 15.03
N HIS A 2 -9.51 -12.48 14.41
CA HIS A 2 -9.71 -12.69 12.96
C HIS A 2 -11.14 -12.30 12.51
N LEU A 3 -12.17 -12.60 13.34
CA LEU A 3 -13.57 -12.29 13.04
C LEU A 3 -13.83 -10.77 12.93
N LEU A 4 -13.25 -9.97 13.79
CA LEU A 4 -13.38 -8.50 13.74
C LEU A 4 -12.69 -7.92 12.50
N SER A 5 -11.53 -8.47 12.11
CA SER A 5 -10.85 -8.10 10.86
C SER A 5 -11.73 -8.41 9.65
N LEU A 6 -12.30 -9.62 9.60
CA LEU A 6 -13.19 -10.05 8.52
C LEU A 6 -14.42 -9.14 8.39
N ILE A 7 -15.09 -8.84 9.52
CA ILE A 7 -16.26 -7.93 9.52
C ILE A 7 -15.87 -6.54 9.01
N ASN A 8 -14.74 -6.00 9.46
CA ASN A 8 -14.27 -4.69 9.00
C ASN A 8 -13.95 -4.70 7.51
N ASP A 9 -13.28 -5.72 7.01
CA ASP A 9 -12.95 -5.87 5.60
C ASP A 9 -14.22 -5.97 4.73
N ILE A 10 -15.22 -6.74 5.17
CA ILE A 10 -16.51 -6.86 4.46
C ILE A 10 -17.25 -5.52 4.45
N LEU A 11 -17.31 -4.82 5.59
CA LEU A 11 -17.96 -3.50 5.67
C LEU A 11 -17.26 -2.48 4.78
N GLN A 12 -15.93 -2.50 4.73
CA GLN A 12 -15.16 -1.63 3.83
C GLN A 12 -15.41 -1.98 2.37
N MET A 13 -15.43 -3.27 2.02
CA MET A 13 -15.69 -3.70 0.64
C MET A 13 -17.10 -3.29 0.21
N SER A 14 -18.11 -3.49 1.05
CA SER A 14 -19.48 -3.06 0.79
C SER A 14 -19.58 -1.53 0.57
N LYS A 15 -18.88 -0.74 1.38
CA LYS A 15 -18.82 0.72 1.21
C LYS A 15 -18.09 1.13 -0.08
N LEU A 16 -17.04 0.41 -0.48
CA LEU A 16 -16.31 0.64 -1.72
C LEU A 16 -17.18 0.30 -2.95
N GLU A 17 -17.90 -0.81 -2.92
CA GLU A 17 -18.80 -1.24 -4.00
C GLU A 17 -20.01 -0.32 -4.12
N GLY A 18 -20.59 0.09 -3.00
CA GLY A 18 -21.71 1.06 -2.95
C GLY A 18 -21.32 2.50 -3.29
N GLY A 19 -20.07 2.78 -3.63
CA GLY A 19 -19.60 4.14 -3.91
C GLY A 19 -19.55 5.06 -2.69
N GLN A 20 -19.79 4.54 -1.49
CA GLN A 20 -19.95 5.30 -0.24
C GLN A 20 -18.62 5.72 0.42
N ILE A 21 -17.47 5.22 -0.07
CA ILE A 21 -16.18 5.69 0.42
C ILE A 21 -15.85 6.99 -0.32
N GLU A 22 -15.85 8.07 0.43
CA GLU A 22 -15.31 9.35 0.01
C GLU A 22 -13.87 9.48 0.51
N LEU A 23 -12.94 9.71 -0.42
CA LEU A 23 -11.58 10.05 -0.05
C LEU A 23 -11.57 11.47 0.50
N SER A 24 -11.03 11.66 1.70
CA SER A 24 -10.82 13.01 2.22
C SER A 24 -9.79 13.74 1.35
N ARG A 25 -9.96 15.05 1.21
CA ARG A 25 -8.98 15.93 0.58
C ARG A 25 -8.32 16.78 1.66
N GLU A 26 -7.26 16.24 2.23
CA GLU A 26 -6.49 16.85 3.31
C GLU A 26 -5.07 17.14 2.84
N ILE A 27 -4.38 18.09 3.48
CA ILE A 27 -2.95 18.29 3.26
C ILE A 27 -2.20 17.16 3.96
N VAL A 28 -1.51 16.35 3.18
CA VAL A 28 -0.74 15.19 3.64
C VAL A 28 0.74 15.49 3.54
N ASN A 29 1.46 15.36 4.65
CA ASN A 29 2.91 15.28 4.63
C ASN A 29 3.33 13.83 4.31
N LEU A 30 3.75 13.58 3.08
CA LEU A 30 4.12 12.24 2.62
C LEU A 30 5.30 11.64 3.39
N ASN A 31 6.27 12.45 3.81
CA ASN A 31 7.40 11.98 4.60
C ASN A 31 6.96 11.47 5.97
N LYS A 32 6.05 12.23 6.63
CA LYS A 32 5.49 11.82 7.91
C LYS A 32 4.64 10.56 7.77
N LEU A 33 3.76 10.52 6.78
CA LEU A 33 2.92 9.36 6.52
C LEU A 33 3.76 8.09 6.24
N ALA A 34 4.81 8.22 5.41
CA ALA A 34 5.72 7.12 5.14
C ALA A 34 6.42 6.62 6.41
N LYS A 35 6.91 7.54 7.26
CA LYS A 35 7.55 7.18 8.53
C LYS A 35 6.59 6.43 9.46
N ASP A 36 5.35 6.89 9.58
CA ASP A 36 4.32 6.24 10.40
C ASP A 36 4.01 4.82 9.91
N ILE A 37 3.89 4.64 8.58
CA ILE A 37 3.67 3.33 7.96
C ILE A 37 4.87 2.42 8.20
N ILE A 38 6.08 2.90 7.95
CA ILE A 38 7.32 2.14 8.13
C ILE A 38 7.44 1.62 9.56
N THR A 39 7.17 2.45 10.57
CA THR A 39 7.22 2.04 11.98
C THR A 39 6.31 0.82 12.26
N ILE A 40 5.10 0.83 11.71
CA ILE A 40 4.15 -0.29 11.87
C ILE A 40 4.66 -1.54 11.13
N VAL A 41 5.17 -1.35 9.92
CA VAL A 41 5.66 -2.43 9.06
C VAL A 41 6.92 -3.09 9.64
N GLU A 42 7.83 -2.31 10.20
CA GLU A 42 9.06 -2.80 10.86
C GLU A 42 8.73 -3.75 12.02
N GLN A 43 7.75 -3.39 12.86
CA GLN A 43 7.33 -4.27 13.95
C GLN A 43 6.77 -5.59 13.43
N ARG A 44 5.88 -5.54 12.44
CA ARG A 44 5.27 -6.75 11.84
C ARG A 44 6.30 -7.63 11.14
N ALA A 45 7.24 -7.04 10.44
CA ALA A 45 8.31 -7.78 9.75
C ALA A 45 9.26 -8.45 10.76
N SER A 46 9.62 -7.74 11.83
CA SER A 46 10.41 -8.29 12.93
C SER A 46 9.72 -9.50 13.57
N ASP A 47 8.42 -9.39 13.88
CA ASP A 47 7.63 -10.47 14.47
C ASP A 47 7.54 -11.70 13.54
N ALA A 48 7.57 -11.49 12.23
CA ALA A 48 7.55 -12.53 11.20
C ALA A 48 8.96 -13.05 10.79
N GLY A 49 10.03 -12.47 11.31
CA GLY A 49 11.40 -12.79 10.92
C GLY A 49 11.75 -12.42 9.49
N VAL A 50 11.11 -11.36 8.93
CA VAL A 50 11.32 -10.85 7.58
C VAL A 50 12.15 -9.57 7.63
N ASN A 51 13.13 -9.47 6.74
CA ASN A 51 13.99 -8.28 6.65
C ASN A 51 13.32 -7.21 5.78
N LEU A 52 13.47 -5.95 6.18
CA LEU A 52 13.02 -4.81 5.37
C LEU A 52 14.21 -4.05 4.80
N LYS A 53 14.08 -3.65 3.54
CA LYS A 53 15.05 -2.79 2.87
C LYS A 53 14.32 -1.61 2.22
N TYR A 54 14.75 -0.41 2.56
CA TYR A 54 14.28 0.82 1.91
C TYR A 54 15.42 1.42 1.12
N ASP A 55 15.18 1.74 -0.15
CA ASP A 55 16.15 2.46 -0.94
C ASP A 55 16.11 3.95 -0.57
N LYS A 56 17.09 4.36 0.23
CA LYS A 56 17.24 5.76 0.67
C LYS A 56 17.70 6.69 -0.46
N VAL A 57 18.16 6.14 -1.58
CA VAL A 57 18.74 6.91 -2.70
C VAL A 57 17.66 7.42 -3.66
N ALA A 58 16.54 6.74 -3.70
CA ALA A 58 15.54 6.96 -4.75
C ALA A 58 14.65 8.17 -4.56
N GLY A 59 14.82 9.00 -3.55
CA GLY A 59 13.98 10.13 -3.67
C GLY A 59 13.80 10.98 -2.44
N LYS A 60 14.44 12.12 -2.48
CA LYS A 60 13.81 13.29 -1.89
C LYS A 60 12.40 13.36 -2.49
N VAL A 61 11.39 13.24 -1.64
CA VAL A 61 10.03 13.61 -2.02
C VAL A 61 10.11 15.05 -2.53
N MET A 62 9.97 15.24 -3.82
CA MET A 62 10.15 16.55 -4.46
C MET A 62 9.12 17.55 -3.89
N TYR A 63 7.91 17.06 -3.64
CA TYR A 63 6.83 17.80 -3.01
C TYR A 63 6.36 17.03 -1.79
N SER A 64 6.75 17.49 -0.60
CA SER A 64 6.44 16.79 0.67
C SER A 64 4.98 16.90 1.06
N TYR A 65 4.31 17.98 0.64
CA TYR A 65 2.92 18.27 0.96
C TYR A 65 2.06 18.17 -0.30
N VAL A 66 1.04 17.34 -0.21
CA VAL A 66 0.10 17.08 -1.30
C VAL A 66 -1.31 16.98 -0.73
N TYR A 67 -2.33 17.13 -1.59
CA TYR A 67 -3.69 16.79 -1.21
C TYR A 67 -3.95 15.30 -1.37
N GLY A 68 -4.56 14.69 -0.38
CA GLY A 68 -4.90 13.27 -0.38
C GLY A 68 -5.68 12.83 0.84
N SER A 69 -5.94 11.54 0.95
CA SER A 69 -6.60 10.93 2.10
C SER A 69 -5.59 10.10 2.89
N PRO A 70 -5.08 10.61 4.04
CA PRO A 70 -4.04 9.93 4.82
C PRO A 70 -4.52 8.57 5.34
N LEU A 71 -5.80 8.46 5.71
CA LEU A 71 -6.40 7.21 6.17
C LEU A 71 -6.31 6.12 5.09
N HIS A 72 -6.76 6.43 3.88
CA HIS A 72 -6.84 5.47 2.80
C HIS A 72 -5.46 5.16 2.19
N LEU A 73 -4.55 6.14 2.14
CA LEU A 73 -3.15 5.90 1.77
C LEU A 73 -2.47 4.94 2.75
N ARG A 74 -2.66 5.15 4.05
CA ARG A 74 -2.13 4.24 5.08
C ARG A 74 -2.69 2.83 4.91
N GLN A 75 -3.99 2.69 4.71
CA GLN A 75 -4.64 1.40 4.50
C GLN A 75 -4.11 0.67 3.27
N LEU A 76 -3.98 1.37 2.15
CA LEU A 76 -3.44 0.84 0.90
C LEU A 76 -2.07 0.21 1.13
N PHE A 77 -1.12 0.98 1.67
CA PHE A 77 0.24 0.50 1.88
C PHE A 77 0.33 -0.59 2.94
N LEU A 78 -0.41 -0.47 4.06
CA LEU A 78 -0.43 -1.52 5.08
C LEU A 78 -0.95 -2.86 4.54
N ASN A 79 -1.93 -2.86 3.63
CA ASN A 79 -2.41 -4.09 2.99
C ASN A 79 -1.34 -4.73 2.09
N ILE A 80 -0.62 -3.92 1.31
CA ILE A 80 0.47 -4.43 0.45
C ILE A 80 1.58 -5.03 1.30
N TYR A 81 2.09 -4.30 2.30
CA TYR A 81 3.15 -4.80 3.18
C TYR A 81 2.71 -6.01 4.00
N ALA A 82 1.45 -6.03 4.48
CA ALA A 82 0.92 -7.18 5.20
C ALA A 82 0.95 -8.44 4.36
N ASN A 83 0.60 -8.36 3.07
CA ASN A 83 0.70 -9.49 2.14
C ASN A 83 2.16 -9.89 1.89
N SER A 84 3.04 -8.92 1.60
CA SER A 84 4.46 -9.18 1.32
C SER A 84 5.20 -9.80 2.53
N ILE A 85 4.78 -9.50 3.76
CA ILE A 85 5.33 -10.09 4.98
C ILE A 85 4.68 -11.46 5.24
N LYS A 86 3.35 -11.53 5.18
CA LYS A 86 2.57 -12.73 5.52
C LYS A 86 2.93 -13.93 4.64
N TYR A 87 3.12 -13.70 3.35
CA TYR A 87 3.45 -14.74 2.36
C TYR A 87 4.96 -14.84 2.10
N ASN A 88 5.77 -14.28 2.98
CA ASN A 88 7.23 -14.41 2.93
C ASN A 88 7.70 -15.59 3.77
N LYS A 89 8.98 -15.89 3.64
CA LYS A 89 9.69 -16.92 4.45
C LYS A 89 10.51 -16.24 5.55
N VAL A 90 10.75 -16.93 6.65
CA VAL A 90 11.69 -16.48 7.69
C VAL A 90 13.07 -16.24 7.07
N GLY A 91 13.68 -15.11 7.38
CA GLY A 91 14.93 -14.66 6.76
C GLY A 91 14.75 -14.05 5.36
N GLY A 92 13.54 -14.04 4.82
CA GLY A 92 13.23 -13.38 3.56
C GLY A 92 13.28 -11.86 3.66
N MET A 93 12.98 -11.18 2.56
CA MET A 93 13.11 -9.73 2.44
C MET A 93 11.88 -9.10 1.79
N VAL A 94 11.54 -7.89 2.23
CA VAL A 94 10.67 -6.96 1.51
C VAL A 94 11.47 -5.70 1.24
N SER A 95 11.61 -5.34 -0.03
CA SER A 95 12.31 -4.13 -0.45
C SER A 95 11.34 -3.12 -1.05
N THR A 96 11.56 -1.85 -0.73
CA THR A 96 10.75 -0.74 -1.25
C THR A 96 11.64 0.25 -1.97
N TYR A 97 11.24 0.56 -3.20
CA TYR A 97 11.81 1.62 -4.02
C TYR A 97 10.74 2.68 -4.28
N PHE A 98 11.13 3.95 -4.19
CA PHE A 98 10.23 5.09 -4.37
C PHE A 98 10.85 6.12 -5.30
N LYS A 99 10.08 6.65 -6.25
CA LYS A 99 10.52 7.74 -7.13
C LYS A 99 9.38 8.65 -7.56
N CYS A 100 9.73 9.90 -7.88
CA CYS A 100 8.86 10.79 -8.64
C CYS A 100 9.01 10.46 -10.12
N ILE A 101 7.91 10.17 -10.80
CA ILE A 101 7.92 9.85 -12.24
C ILE A 101 7.53 11.03 -13.13
N GLY A 102 6.99 12.10 -12.55
CA GLY A 102 6.70 13.32 -13.31
C GLY A 102 5.88 14.33 -12.51
N THR A 103 5.91 15.57 -13.01
CA THR A 103 5.10 16.67 -12.51
C THR A 103 4.53 17.42 -13.70
N GLN A 104 3.22 17.61 -13.73
CA GLN A 104 2.51 18.35 -14.77
C GLN A 104 1.27 19.03 -14.18
N ASP A 105 1.04 20.27 -14.55
CA ASP A 105 -0.18 21.04 -14.20
C ASP A 105 -0.55 21.03 -12.71
N GLY A 106 0.45 21.13 -11.83
CA GLY A 106 0.25 21.10 -10.37
C GLY A 106 0.00 19.69 -9.78
N ILE A 107 0.12 18.65 -10.60
CA ILE A 107 0.03 17.25 -10.20
C ILE A 107 1.43 16.63 -10.20
N VAL A 108 1.81 16.00 -9.12
CA VAL A 108 3.00 15.15 -9.03
C VAL A 108 2.57 13.69 -9.01
N THR A 109 3.23 12.85 -9.80
CA THR A 109 2.99 11.40 -9.78
C THR A 109 4.17 10.68 -9.14
N TYR A 110 3.87 9.92 -8.11
CA TYR A 110 4.84 9.08 -7.42
C TYR A 110 4.62 7.60 -7.75
N GLU A 111 5.72 6.87 -7.83
CA GLU A 111 5.73 5.43 -8.01
C GLU A 111 6.39 4.76 -6.81
N TRP A 112 5.71 3.76 -6.25
CA TRP A 112 6.24 2.83 -5.26
C TRP A 112 6.37 1.45 -5.88
N THR A 113 7.53 0.84 -5.71
CA THR A 113 7.77 -0.56 -6.05
C THR A 113 8.06 -1.32 -4.77
N VAL A 114 7.20 -2.29 -4.44
CA VAL A 114 7.37 -3.17 -3.28
C VAL A 114 7.63 -4.57 -3.79
N THR A 115 8.80 -5.11 -3.49
CA THR A 115 9.23 -6.44 -3.93
C THR A 115 9.48 -7.32 -2.72
N ASP A 116 8.92 -8.51 -2.69
CA ASP A 116 9.15 -9.52 -1.67
C ASP A 116 9.83 -10.78 -2.25
N THR A 117 10.49 -11.52 -1.39
CA THR A 117 11.11 -12.83 -1.68
C THR A 117 10.26 -13.98 -1.15
N GLY A 118 8.95 -13.80 -1.16
CA GLY A 118 7.99 -14.75 -0.64
C GLY A 118 7.76 -15.96 -1.53
N ILE A 119 6.65 -16.65 -1.27
CA ILE A 119 6.28 -17.86 -2.01
C ILE A 119 5.85 -17.59 -3.47
N GLY A 120 5.64 -16.33 -3.83
CA GLY A 120 5.14 -15.96 -5.17
C GLY A 120 3.70 -16.41 -5.40
N MET A 121 3.25 -16.32 -6.63
CA MET A 121 1.88 -16.62 -7.08
C MET A 121 1.92 -17.31 -8.44
N SER A 122 0.95 -18.23 -8.69
CA SER A 122 0.75 -18.82 -10.00
C SER A 122 0.22 -17.80 -11.01
N GLU A 123 0.44 -18.05 -12.31
CA GLU A 123 -0.10 -17.20 -13.38
C GLU A 123 -1.64 -17.16 -13.33
N GLU A 124 -2.29 -18.30 -13.08
CA GLU A 124 -3.73 -18.40 -12.93
C GLU A 124 -4.26 -17.51 -11.78
N PHE A 125 -3.60 -17.52 -10.63
CA PHE A 125 -4.01 -16.68 -9.50
C PHE A 125 -3.77 -15.19 -9.76
N LEU A 126 -2.70 -14.82 -10.47
CA LEU A 126 -2.40 -13.43 -10.81
C LEU A 126 -3.52 -12.75 -11.60
N GLU A 127 -4.23 -13.47 -12.46
CA GLU A 127 -5.37 -12.92 -13.21
C GLU A 127 -6.51 -12.49 -12.29
N HIS A 128 -6.62 -13.11 -11.11
CA HIS A 128 -7.72 -12.92 -10.15
C HIS A 128 -7.32 -12.24 -8.85
N ILE A 129 -6.06 -11.80 -8.70
CA ILE A 129 -5.52 -11.28 -7.42
C ILE A 129 -6.31 -10.09 -6.85
N PHE A 130 -6.95 -9.31 -7.70
CA PHE A 130 -7.74 -8.14 -7.30
C PHE A 130 -9.24 -8.43 -7.16
N GLU A 131 -9.68 -9.66 -7.37
CA GLU A 131 -11.06 -10.07 -7.16
C GLU A 131 -11.34 -10.30 -5.66
N PRO A 132 -12.52 -9.90 -5.17
CA PRO A 132 -12.90 -10.14 -3.78
C PRO A 132 -13.01 -11.63 -3.45
N PHE A 133 -12.60 -12.01 -2.24
CA PHE A 133 -12.70 -13.35 -1.69
C PHE A 133 -11.86 -14.43 -2.41
N VAL A 134 -11.04 -14.05 -3.37
CA VAL A 134 -10.16 -14.99 -4.07
C VAL A 134 -8.91 -15.24 -3.24
N GLN A 135 -8.58 -16.51 -3.06
CA GLN A 135 -7.38 -16.98 -2.38
C GLN A 135 -6.79 -18.14 -3.16
N GLU A 136 -5.49 -18.14 -3.34
CA GLU A 136 -4.81 -19.26 -3.96
C GLU A 136 -4.80 -20.45 -2.99
N LYS A 137 -5.37 -21.56 -3.43
CA LYS A 137 -5.43 -22.82 -2.68
C LYS A 137 -4.17 -23.64 -2.94
N THR A 138 -3.08 -23.31 -2.30
CA THR A 138 -1.87 -24.14 -2.29
C THR A 138 -1.59 -24.61 -0.86
N ASP A 139 -0.98 -25.78 -0.71
CA ASP A 139 -0.60 -26.33 0.61
C ASP A 139 0.24 -25.34 1.42
N ALA A 140 1.11 -24.58 0.75
CA ALA A 140 1.93 -23.54 1.35
C ALA A 140 1.12 -22.33 1.87
N ARG A 141 -0.07 -22.05 1.29
CA ARG A 141 -0.95 -20.93 1.67
C ARG A 141 -2.11 -21.34 2.56
N SER A 142 -2.45 -22.60 2.62
CA SER A 142 -3.51 -23.12 3.50
C SER A 142 -3.22 -22.83 4.97
N VAL A 143 -1.95 -22.65 5.32
CA VAL A 143 -1.51 -22.27 6.69
C VAL A 143 -1.82 -20.79 6.99
N TYR A 144 -2.00 -19.94 5.96
CA TYR A 144 -2.20 -18.51 6.11
C TYR A 144 -3.67 -18.12 5.88
N GLN A 145 -4.48 -18.17 6.92
CA GLN A 145 -5.86 -17.68 6.85
C GLN A 145 -5.90 -16.18 6.53
N GLY A 146 -6.67 -15.81 5.52
CA GLY A 146 -6.91 -14.43 5.10
C GLY A 146 -8.36 -14.25 4.67
N THR A 147 -8.79 -13.00 4.48
CA THR A 147 -10.16 -12.69 4.03
C THR A 147 -10.30 -12.76 2.51
N GLY A 148 -9.18 -12.66 1.78
CA GLY A 148 -9.18 -12.51 0.31
C GLY A 148 -9.67 -11.13 -0.15
N LEU A 149 -9.77 -10.15 0.76
CA LEU A 149 -10.29 -8.81 0.45
C LEU A 149 -9.18 -7.76 0.34
N GLY A 150 -8.01 -8.00 0.93
CA GLY A 150 -6.96 -7.00 1.02
C GLY A 150 -6.53 -6.41 -0.32
N MET A 151 -6.29 -7.24 -1.33
CA MET A 151 -5.87 -6.77 -2.65
C MET A 151 -7.02 -6.16 -3.47
N ALA A 152 -8.24 -6.64 -3.29
CA ALA A 152 -9.43 -6.01 -3.87
C ALA A 152 -9.64 -4.59 -3.33
N ILE A 153 -9.46 -4.40 -2.01
CA ILE A 153 -9.49 -3.08 -1.37
C ILE A 153 -8.38 -2.18 -1.93
N VAL A 154 -7.15 -2.69 -2.04
CA VAL A 154 -6.02 -1.95 -2.63
C VAL A 154 -6.36 -1.46 -4.04
N LYS A 155 -6.86 -2.35 -4.91
CA LYS A 155 -7.21 -1.99 -6.29
C LYS A 155 -8.26 -0.88 -6.32
N ARG A 156 -9.33 -1.01 -5.53
CA ARG A 156 -10.40 -0.01 -5.46
C ARG A 156 -9.91 1.34 -4.94
N LEU A 157 -9.03 1.37 -3.93
CA LEU A 157 -8.45 2.60 -3.42
C LEU A 157 -7.55 3.29 -4.44
N VAL A 158 -6.70 2.51 -5.14
CA VAL A 158 -5.84 3.03 -6.20
C VAL A 158 -6.67 3.64 -7.33
N ASP A 159 -7.73 2.95 -7.77
CA ASP A 159 -8.63 3.44 -8.82
C ASP A 159 -9.33 4.75 -8.39
N LYS A 160 -9.81 4.83 -7.14
CA LYS A 160 -10.41 6.06 -6.60
C LYS A 160 -9.41 7.21 -6.47
N MET A 161 -8.12 6.92 -6.35
CA MET A 161 -7.03 7.91 -6.34
C MET A 161 -6.54 8.26 -7.75
N ASN A 162 -7.22 7.79 -8.81
CA ASN A 162 -6.81 7.92 -10.21
C ASN A 162 -5.40 7.38 -10.48
N GLY A 163 -4.98 6.39 -9.70
CA GLY A 163 -3.70 5.73 -9.81
C GLY A 163 -3.75 4.45 -10.62
N THR A 164 -2.62 3.75 -10.65
CA THR A 164 -2.49 2.42 -11.25
C THR A 164 -1.75 1.49 -10.30
N ILE A 165 -2.10 0.21 -10.32
CA ILE A 165 -1.36 -0.85 -9.66
C ILE A 165 -1.16 -1.99 -10.64
N THR A 166 0.07 -2.49 -10.72
CA THR A 166 0.43 -3.70 -11.44
C THR A 166 1.15 -4.65 -10.49
N VAL A 167 1.03 -5.94 -10.76
CA VAL A 167 1.71 -6.98 -10.01
C VAL A 167 2.38 -7.95 -10.96
N SER A 168 3.58 -8.35 -10.63
CA SER A 168 4.31 -9.45 -11.25
C SER A 168 4.77 -10.42 -10.17
N SER A 169 4.66 -11.70 -10.42
CA SER A 169 5.04 -12.73 -9.45
C SER A 169 5.42 -14.01 -10.15
N LYS A 170 6.21 -14.82 -9.48
CA LYS A 170 6.54 -16.17 -9.90
C LYS A 170 6.64 -17.07 -8.68
N GLU A 171 6.03 -18.24 -8.75
CA GLU A 171 6.06 -19.22 -7.66
C GLU A 171 7.50 -19.53 -7.23
N GLY A 172 7.74 -19.49 -5.93
CA GLY A 172 9.04 -19.70 -5.30
C GLY A 172 10.02 -18.53 -5.37
N GLU A 173 9.75 -17.48 -6.15
CA GLU A 173 10.66 -16.34 -6.32
C GLU A 173 10.18 -15.05 -5.62
N GLY A 174 8.86 -14.92 -5.38
CA GLY A 174 8.26 -13.77 -4.73
C GLY A 174 7.41 -12.92 -5.65
N SER A 175 7.07 -11.71 -5.19
CA SER A 175 6.16 -10.81 -5.90
C SER A 175 6.67 -9.38 -5.93
N THR A 176 6.27 -8.63 -6.95
CA THR A 176 6.57 -7.20 -7.11
C THR A 176 5.28 -6.45 -7.41
N PHE A 177 4.95 -5.47 -6.57
CA PHE A 177 3.84 -4.55 -6.73
C PHE A 177 4.36 -3.19 -7.15
N VAL A 178 3.83 -2.62 -8.23
CA VAL A 178 4.16 -1.27 -8.69
C VAL A 178 2.91 -0.42 -8.62
N ILE A 179 2.94 0.61 -7.77
CA ILE A 179 1.83 1.51 -7.51
C ILE A 179 2.20 2.90 -7.96
N ARG A 180 1.36 3.54 -8.78
CA ARG A 180 1.50 4.94 -9.20
C ARG A 180 0.30 5.72 -8.76
N ILE A 181 0.52 6.83 -8.08
CA ILE A 181 -0.57 7.71 -7.62
C ILE A 181 -0.22 9.15 -7.98
N PRO A 182 -1.12 9.84 -8.71
CA PRO A 182 -1.04 11.27 -8.92
C PRO A 182 -1.58 12.01 -7.70
N PHE A 183 -0.90 13.07 -7.29
CA PHE A 183 -1.30 13.95 -6.19
C PHE A 183 -1.32 15.38 -6.66
N GLU A 184 -2.33 16.13 -6.28
CA GLU A 184 -2.32 17.57 -6.36
C GLU A 184 -1.32 18.13 -5.35
N ILE A 185 -0.44 19.01 -5.80
CA ILE A 185 0.62 19.61 -4.96
C ILE A 185 -0.02 20.69 -4.09
N ALA A 186 0.24 20.65 -2.76
CA ALA A 186 -0.15 21.75 -1.88
C ALA A 186 0.77 22.95 -2.09
N SER A 187 0.20 24.19 -2.04
CA SER A 187 1.00 25.39 -2.21
C SER A 187 1.90 25.64 -1.01
N LYS A 188 2.99 26.40 -1.20
CA LYS A 188 3.90 26.76 -0.09
C LYS A 188 3.19 27.51 1.05
N VAL A 189 2.16 28.27 0.76
CA VAL A 189 1.37 29.00 1.78
C VAL A 189 0.57 27.99 2.63
N GLU A 190 0.00 26.95 1.98
CA GLU A 190 -0.74 25.89 2.65
C GLU A 190 0.18 24.97 3.47
N GLU A 191 1.42 24.72 2.98
CA GLU A 191 2.46 24.01 3.74
C GLU A 191 2.77 24.71 5.09
N MET A 192 2.90 26.03 5.10
CA MET A 192 3.17 26.81 6.31
C MET A 192 2.00 26.80 7.30
N THR A 193 0.76 26.83 6.82
CA THR A 193 -0.44 26.80 7.67
C THR A 193 -0.63 25.43 8.32
N ALA A 194 -0.44 24.36 7.56
CA ALA A 194 -0.52 22.98 8.07
C ALA A 194 0.56 22.66 9.13
N GLY A 195 1.71 23.34 9.06
CA GLY A 195 2.77 23.24 10.06
C GLY A 195 2.43 23.92 11.40
N ASN A 196 1.66 24.99 11.37
CA ASN A 196 1.34 25.80 12.56
C ASN A 196 0.13 25.28 13.36
N GLU A 197 -0.86 24.64 12.71
CA GLU A 197 -2.02 24.08 13.40
C GLU A 197 -1.73 22.88 14.30
N LYS A 198 -0.51 22.30 14.20
CA LYS A 198 -0.07 21.16 15.03
C LYS A 198 0.87 21.54 16.18
N SER A 199 1.07 22.83 16.41
CA SER A 199 1.92 23.35 17.50
C SER A 199 1.11 24.11 18.57
N SER A 200 -0.21 24.01 18.55
CA SER A 200 -1.13 24.61 19.52
C SER A 200 -1.82 23.55 20.34
#